data_5a8c7e45d94c2dea852dee82e602747f
#
_entry.id   5a8c7e45d94c2dea852dee82e602747f
#
_cell.length_a   1.000
_cell.length_b   1.000
_cell.length_c   1.000
_cell.angle_alpha   90.00
_cell.angle_beta   90.00
_cell.angle_gamma   90.00
#
_symmetry.space_group_name_H-M   'P 1'
#
loop_
_entity.id
_entity.type
_entity.pdbx_description
1 polymer ?
#
loop_
_entity_poly.entity_id
_entity_poly.type
_entity_poly.pdbx_seq_one_letter_code
_entity_poly.pdbx_strand_id
1 'polypeptide(L)'
;MATLGQTLRELRRGKGLTLRELAEAAGVDFTYLSKIENEKPGYMPGADTIRSLASVLDADSLELLRLADKVPPELQGLSSNAHARRFFKRAQEVASPDDWDRLLDLLEQRQAERKKRRRDQE
;
A
#
# COMPACT_ATOMS: atom_id res chain seq x y z
N MET A 1 0.54 14.26 13.61
CA MET A 1 0.48 13.38 12.44
C MET A 1 -0.88 12.68 12.39
N ALA A 2 -1.43 12.52 11.20
CA ALA A 2 -2.72 11.84 11.05
C ALA A 2 -2.58 10.34 11.32
N THR A 3 -3.54 9.79 12.05
CA THR A 3 -3.62 8.34 12.28
C THR A 3 -4.45 7.69 11.18
N LEU A 4 -4.45 6.37 11.12
CA LEU A 4 -5.27 5.63 10.18
C LEU A 4 -6.76 5.96 10.36
N GLY A 5 -7.25 5.94 11.59
CA GLY A 5 -8.66 6.24 11.88
C GLY A 5 -9.08 7.64 11.44
N GLN A 6 -8.26 8.64 11.73
CA GLN A 6 -8.51 10.02 11.31
C GLN A 6 -8.52 10.14 9.78
N THR A 7 -7.56 9.51 9.13
CA THR A 7 -7.43 9.56 7.67
C THR A 7 -8.63 8.90 6.99
N LEU A 8 -9.05 7.73 7.48
CA LEU A 8 -10.24 7.05 6.95
C LEU A 8 -11.49 7.91 7.09
N ARG A 9 -11.66 8.55 8.25
CA ARG A 9 -12.81 9.43 8.50
C ARG A 9 -12.82 10.61 7.54
N GLU A 10 -11.69 11.27 7.35
CA GLU A 10 -11.57 12.41 6.45
C GLU A 10 -11.86 12.01 5.00
N LEU A 11 -11.30 10.90 4.55
CA LEU A 11 -11.54 10.38 3.20
C LEU A 11 -13.02 10.03 3.00
N ARG A 12 -13.62 9.37 3.99
CA ARG A 12 -15.01 8.98 3.95
C ARG A 12 -15.93 10.22 3.83
N ARG A 13 -15.69 11.22 4.67
CA ARG A 13 -16.46 12.47 4.66
C ARG A 13 -16.27 13.25 3.36
N GLY A 14 -15.05 13.22 2.83
CA GLY A 14 -14.74 13.84 1.54
C GLY A 14 -15.51 13.21 0.38
N LYS A 15 -15.86 11.92 0.49
CA LYS A 15 -16.68 11.21 -0.49
C LYS A 15 -18.18 11.34 -0.21
N GLY A 16 -18.57 12.00 0.89
CA GLY A 16 -19.97 12.12 1.28
C GLY A 16 -20.60 10.81 1.75
N LEU A 17 -19.79 9.85 2.20
CA LEU A 17 -20.27 8.56 2.65
C LEU A 17 -20.51 8.53 4.15
N THR A 18 -21.61 7.87 4.55
CA THR A 18 -21.80 7.52 5.95
C THR A 18 -20.91 6.32 6.30
N LEU A 19 -20.72 6.10 7.60
CA LEU A 19 -19.95 4.95 8.06
C LEU A 19 -20.58 3.63 7.57
N ARG A 20 -21.91 3.54 7.60
CA ARG A 20 -22.63 2.36 7.10
C ARG A 20 -22.42 2.14 5.61
N GLU A 21 -22.48 3.21 4.84
CA GLU A 21 -22.28 3.15 3.40
C GLU A 21 -20.86 2.67 3.06
N LEU A 22 -19.85 3.18 3.76
CA LEU A 22 -18.49 2.73 3.55
C LEU A 22 -18.32 1.26 3.95
N ALA A 23 -18.87 0.85 5.09
CA ALA A 23 -18.80 -0.54 5.55
C ALA A 23 -19.42 -1.49 4.53
N GLU A 24 -20.61 -1.18 4.02
CA GLU A 24 -21.28 -1.99 3.00
C GLU A 24 -20.45 -2.08 1.72
N ALA A 25 -20.00 -0.94 1.21
CA ALA A 25 -19.26 -0.90 -0.05
C ALA A 25 -17.93 -1.66 0.03
N ALA A 26 -17.26 -1.62 1.18
CA ALA A 26 -15.98 -2.28 1.38
C ALA A 26 -16.11 -3.73 1.86
N GLY A 27 -17.33 -4.18 2.17
CA GLY A 27 -17.54 -5.53 2.70
C GLY A 27 -17.00 -5.71 4.10
N VAL A 28 -17.04 -4.66 4.92
CA VAL A 28 -16.51 -4.65 6.28
C VAL A 28 -17.66 -4.49 7.26
N ASP A 29 -17.57 -5.17 8.40
CA ASP A 29 -18.57 -5.04 9.47
C ASP A 29 -18.60 -3.59 9.99
N PHE A 30 -19.82 -3.05 10.13
CA PHE A 30 -20.02 -1.67 10.57
C PHE A 30 -19.40 -1.39 11.94
N THR A 31 -19.65 -2.28 12.90
CA THR A 31 -19.13 -2.11 14.26
C THR A 31 -17.60 -2.12 14.28
N TYR A 32 -17.02 -3.01 13.49
CA TYR A 32 -15.56 -3.10 13.36
C TYR A 32 -14.99 -1.83 12.74
N LEU A 33 -15.59 -1.35 11.64
CA LEU A 33 -15.13 -0.12 11.00
C LEU A 33 -15.26 1.10 11.92
N SER A 34 -16.35 1.18 12.68
CA SER A 34 -16.55 2.23 13.68
C SER A 34 -15.41 2.24 14.71
N LYS A 35 -15.01 1.07 15.18
CA LYS A 35 -13.92 0.95 16.16
C LYS A 35 -12.57 1.34 15.55
N ILE A 36 -12.34 1.02 14.27
CA ILE A 36 -11.12 1.45 13.58
C ILE A 36 -11.06 2.97 13.47
N GLU A 37 -12.13 3.62 13.01
CA GLU A 37 -12.17 5.08 12.88
C GLU A 37 -12.01 5.79 14.22
N ASN A 38 -12.56 5.21 15.29
CA ASN A 38 -12.46 5.77 16.64
C ASN A 38 -11.21 5.33 17.38
N GLU A 39 -10.32 4.61 16.72
CA GLU A 39 -9.01 4.20 17.23
C GLU A 39 -9.08 3.40 18.53
N LYS A 40 -10.07 2.52 18.62
CA LYS A 40 -10.20 1.64 19.79
C LYS A 40 -9.04 0.64 19.82
N PRO A 41 -8.40 0.44 20.99
CA PRO A 41 -7.29 -0.52 21.10
C PRO A 41 -7.70 -1.92 20.63
N GLY A 42 -6.78 -2.59 19.95
CA GLY A 42 -7.00 -3.96 19.46
C GLY A 42 -7.73 -4.06 18.13
N TYR A 43 -8.14 -2.96 17.54
CA TYR A 43 -8.88 -2.94 16.26
C TYR A 43 -8.03 -2.34 15.15
N MET A 44 -7.02 -3.09 14.72
CA MET A 44 -6.18 -2.69 13.57
C MET A 44 -6.51 -3.63 12.40
N PRO A 45 -6.99 -3.09 11.27
CA PRO A 45 -7.38 -3.94 10.14
C PRO A 45 -6.18 -4.61 9.48
N GLY A 46 -6.42 -5.77 8.87
CA GLY A 46 -5.42 -6.43 8.06
C GLY A 46 -5.25 -5.75 6.71
N ALA A 47 -4.22 -6.17 5.96
CA ALA A 47 -3.89 -5.56 4.68
C ALA A 47 -5.04 -5.64 3.66
N ASP A 48 -5.74 -6.76 3.60
CA ASP A 48 -6.85 -6.93 2.65
C ASP A 48 -8.00 -5.98 2.94
N THR A 49 -8.34 -5.79 4.22
CA THR A 49 -9.38 -4.84 4.63
C THR A 49 -8.98 -3.41 4.25
N ILE A 50 -7.73 -3.04 4.48
CA ILE A 50 -7.20 -1.72 4.13
C ILE A 50 -7.30 -1.50 2.62
N ARG A 51 -6.97 -2.50 1.81
CA ARG A 51 -7.07 -2.41 0.35
C ARG A 51 -8.51 -2.22 -0.10
N SER A 52 -9.45 -2.93 0.50
CA SER A 52 -10.88 -2.78 0.19
C SER A 52 -11.37 -1.36 0.51
N LEU A 53 -11.00 -0.85 1.67
CA LEU A 53 -11.34 0.53 2.07
C LEU A 53 -10.73 1.55 1.12
N ALA A 54 -9.46 1.38 0.76
CA ALA A 54 -8.76 2.28 -0.15
C ALA A 54 -9.44 2.31 -1.52
N SER A 55 -9.87 1.15 -2.02
CA SER A 55 -10.55 1.05 -3.30
C SER A 55 -11.86 1.85 -3.32
N VAL A 56 -12.68 1.71 -2.28
CA VAL A 56 -13.95 2.44 -2.18
C VAL A 56 -13.72 3.95 -2.05
N LEU A 57 -12.66 4.33 -1.33
CA LEU A 57 -12.36 5.74 -1.06
C LEU A 57 -11.52 6.40 -2.15
N ASP A 58 -11.12 5.67 -3.18
CA ASP A 58 -10.17 6.12 -4.20
C ASP A 58 -8.89 6.68 -3.58
N ALA A 59 -8.42 6.02 -2.52
CA ALA A 59 -7.25 6.42 -1.77
C ALA A 59 -6.05 5.57 -2.13
N ASP A 60 -4.85 6.10 -1.83
CA ASP A 60 -3.60 5.35 -1.99
C ASP A 60 -3.51 4.25 -0.93
N SER A 61 -3.62 3.00 -1.37
CA SER A 61 -3.57 1.85 -0.46
C SER A 61 -2.23 1.74 0.25
N LEU A 62 -1.13 2.13 -0.39
CA LEU A 62 0.20 2.10 0.23
C LEU A 62 0.29 3.06 1.40
N GLU A 63 -0.30 4.25 1.26
CA GLU A 63 -0.33 5.23 2.34
C GLU A 63 -1.15 4.73 3.54
N LEU A 64 -2.32 4.14 3.27
CA LEU A 64 -3.14 3.60 4.34
C LEU A 64 -2.47 2.41 5.03
N LEU A 65 -1.77 1.55 4.27
CA LEU A 65 -1.01 0.44 4.83
C LEU A 65 0.14 0.94 5.70
N ARG A 66 0.81 2.01 5.27
CA ARG A 66 1.86 2.64 6.06
C ARG A 66 1.33 3.13 7.41
N LEU A 67 0.16 3.80 7.40
CA LEU A 67 -0.46 4.30 8.63
C LEU A 67 -0.88 3.16 9.56
N ALA A 68 -1.21 2.00 9.00
CA ALA A 68 -1.55 0.81 9.79
C ALA A 68 -0.32 -0.01 10.20
N ASP A 69 0.87 0.42 9.83
CA ASP A 69 2.13 -0.29 10.08
C ASP A 69 2.10 -1.71 9.51
N LYS A 70 1.57 -1.85 8.30
CA LYS A 70 1.49 -3.15 7.60
C LYS A 70 2.42 -3.16 6.40
N VAL A 71 3.00 -4.33 6.11
CA VAL A 71 3.81 -4.52 4.91
C VAL A 71 2.87 -4.65 3.71
N PRO A 72 3.01 -3.80 2.68
CA PRO A 72 2.19 -3.93 1.48
C PRO A 72 2.35 -5.30 0.83
N PRO A 73 1.26 -5.92 0.33
CA PRO A 73 1.36 -7.23 -0.34
C PRO A 73 2.36 -7.25 -1.50
N GLU A 74 2.55 -6.12 -2.18
CA GLU A 74 3.51 -5.98 -3.27
C GLU A 74 4.96 -6.21 -2.80
N LEU A 75 5.22 -5.99 -1.51
CA LEU A 75 6.54 -6.16 -0.91
C LEU A 75 6.68 -7.49 -0.16
N GLN A 76 5.59 -8.27 -0.07
CA GLN A 76 5.67 -9.58 0.56
C GLN A 76 6.57 -10.50 -0.27
N GLY A 77 7.37 -11.29 0.40
CA GLY A 77 8.34 -12.17 -0.26
C GLY A 77 9.71 -11.54 -0.48
N LEU A 78 9.81 -10.21 -0.50
CA LEU A 78 11.12 -9.56 -0.62
C LEU A 78 11.99 -9.83 0.61
N SER A 79 11.38 -9.99 1.77
CA SER A 79 12.11 -10.30 3.00
C SER A 79 12.81 -11.66 2.96
N SER A 80 12.32 -12.60 2.14
CA SER A 80 12.94 -13.91 1.97
C SER A 80 13.97 -13.96 0.82
N ASN A 81 14.05 -12.89 0.04
CA ASN A 81 14.99 -12.79 -1.08
C ASN A 81 16.29 -12.15 -0.60
N ALA A 82 17.38 -12.91 -0.59
CA ALA A 82 18.67 -12.42 -0.09
C ALA A 82 19.21 -11.23 -0.89
N HIS A 83 19.00 -11.24 -2.21
CA HIS A 83 19.44 -10.13 -3.07
C HIS A 83 18.65 -8.86 -2.78
N ALA A 84 17.32 -8.98 -2.60
CA ALA A 84 16.48 -7.85 -2.28
C ALA A 84 16.84 -7.26 -0.91
N ARG A 85 17.07 -8.12 0.09
CA ARG A 85 17.47 -7.64 1.43
C ARG A 85 18.77 -6.85 1.37
N ARG A 86 19.77 -7.34 0.63
CA ARG A 86 21.05 -6.66 0.48
C ARG A 86 20.87 -5.32 -0.21
N PHE A 87 20.06 -5.26 -1.25
CA PHE A 87 19.76 -4.04 -1.98
C PHE A 87 19.10 -2.99 -1.08
N PHE A 88 18.01 -3.35 -0.40
CA PHE A 88 17.29 -2.39 0.42
C PHE A 88 18.09 -1.92 1.62
N LYS A 89 18.89 -2.79 2.22
CA LYS A 89 19.77 -2.39 3.31
C LYS A 89 20.75 -1.31 2.86
N ARG A 90 21.38 -1.51 1.71
CA ARG A 90 22.33 -0.55 1.18
C ARG A 90 21.65 0.72 0.69
N ALA A 91 20.50 0.58 0.05
CA ALA A 91 19.75 1.71 -0.47
C ALA A 91 19.32 2.68 0.64
N GLN A 92 18.92 2.15 1.81
CA GLN A 92 18.57 3.00 2.96
C GLN A 92 19.72 3.89 3.40
N GLU A 93 20.96 3.42 3.24
CA GLU A 93 22.15 4.15 3.65
C GLU A 93 22.57 5.22 2.65
N VAL A 94 22.38 4.98 1.34
CA VAL A 94 23.00 5.81 0.29
C VAL A 94 22.02 6.43 -0.70
N ALA A 95 20.78 5.94 -0.79
CA ALA A 95 19.84 6.42 -1.81
C ALA A 95 19.25 7.78 -1.42
N SER A 96 19.23 8.70 -2.39
CA SER A 96 18.47 9.94 -2.29
C SER A 96 17.07 9.73 -2.90
N PRO A 97 16.13 10.65 -2.64
CA PRO A 97 14.79 10.51 -3.25
C PRO A 97 14.81 10.39 -4.77
N ASP A 98 15.74 11.07 -5.46
CA ASP A 98 15.83 11.03 -6.92
C ASP A 98 16.32 9.69 -7.44
N ASP A 99 17.07 8.94 -6.64
CA ASP A 99 17.62 7.66 -7.05
C ASP A 99 16.53 6.61 -7.30
N TRP A 100 15.42 6.69 -6.58
CA TRP A 100 14.33 5.73 -6.74
C TRP A 100 13.74 5.77 -8.15
N ASP A 101 13.52 6.96 -8.68
CA ASP A 101 13.00 7.12 -10.05
C ASP A 101 14.00 6.60 -11.08
N ARG A 102 15.28 6.84 -10.89
CA ARG A 102 16.32 6.34 -11.77
C ARG A 102 16.41 4.81 -11.74
N LEU A 103 16.26 4.23 -10.55
CA LEU A 103 16.24 2.77 -10.42
C LEU A 103 15.04 2.16 -11.13
N LEU A 104 13.88 2.78 -11.03
CA LEU A 104 12.69 2.34 -11.75
C LEU A 104 12.91 2.40 -13.26
N ASP A 105 13.45 3.51 -13.76
CA ASP A 105 13.77 3.66 -15.18
C ASP A 105 14.70 2.55 -15.66
N LEU A 106 15.73 2.24 -14.88
CA LEU A 106 16.66 1.16 -15.21
C LEU A 106 15.96 -0.18 -15.31
N LEU A 107 15.07 -0.49 -14.37
CA LEU A 107 14.31 -1.74 -14.39
C LEU A 107 13.42 -1.83 -15.63
N GLU A 108 12.76 -0.73 -16.00
CA GLU A 108 11.88 -0.69 -17.16
C GLU A 108 12.68 -0.90 -18.46
N GLN A 109 13.86 -0.30 -18.56
CA GLN A 109 14.76 -0.49 -19.69
C GLN A 109 15.20 -1.96 -19.82
N ARG A 110 15.56 -2.59 -18.70
CA ARG A 110 15.95 -4.00 -18.69
C ARG A 110 14.80 -4.92 -19.09
N GLN A 111 13.59 -4.59 -18.64
CA GLN A 111 12.40 -5.33 -19.03
C GLN A 111 12.18 -5.27 -20.55
N ALA A 112 12.30 -4.07 -21.13
CA ALA A 112 12.16 -3.88 -22.57
C ALA A 112 13.20 -4.67 -23.36
N GLU A 113 14.46 -4.69 -22.90
CA GLU A 113 15.53 -5.47 -23.50
C GLU A 113 15.25 -6.96 -23.47
N ARG A 114 14.74 -7.48 -22.32
CA ARG A 114 14.39 -8.90 -22.18
C ARG A 114 13.26 -9.28 -23.14
N LYS A 115 12.25 -8.43 -23.30
CA LYS A 115 11.15 -8.66 -24.24
C LYS A 115 11.65 -8.69 -25.69
N LYS A 116 12.56 -7.79 -26.04
CA LYS A 116 13.18 -7.76 -27.36
C LYS A 116 13.98 -9.03 -27.63
N ARG A 117 14.80 -9.48 -26.69
CA ARG A 117 15.56 -10.72 -26.82
C ARG A 117 14.66 -11.92 -27.05
N ARG A 118 13.54 -12.01 -26.33
CA ARG A 118 12.57 -13.10 -26.50
C ARG A 118 11.99 -13.10 -27.91
N ARG A 119 11.64 -11.94 -28.44
CA ARG A 119 11.12 -11.82 -29.81
C ARG A 119 12.15 -12.26 -30.83
N ASP A 120 13.40 -11.88 -30.65
CA ASP A 120 14.48 -12.22 -31.58
C ASP A 120 14.82 -13.72 -31.57
N GLN A 121 14.44 -14.45 -30.52
CA GLN A 121 14.65 -15.90 -30.41
C GLN A 121 13.50 -16.71 -31.01
N GLU A 122 12.38 -16.11 -31.29
CA GLU A 122 11.25 -16.73 -31.97
C GLU A 122 11.42 -16.62 -33.50
#